data_192d75af239fb4a63182009ae48167e4
#
_entry.id   192d75af239fb4a63182009ae48167e4
#
_cell.length_a   1.000
_cell.length_b   1.000
_cell.length_c   1.000
_cell.angle_alpha   90.00
_cell.angle_beta   90.00
_cell.angle_gamma   90.00
#
_symmetry.space_group_name_H-M   'P 1'
#
loop_
_entity.id
_entity.type
_entity.pdbx_description
1 polymer ?
#
loop_
_entity_poly.entity_id
_entity_poly.type
_entity_poly.pdbx_seq_one_letter_code
_entity_poly.pdbx_strand_id
1 'polypeptide(L)' 'MFDWSFCSAVEHASEKVSGAWVFRGTRIPVTALFENLEDGASVDDFISWFPGVTKEQVAAVIEYTISSLKFERG' A
#
# COMPACT_ATOMS: atom_id res chain seq x y z
N MET A 1 -1.29 7.20 14.32
CA MET A 1 -1.01 7.50 12.91
C MET A 1 -0.04 6.47 12.33
N PHE A 2 -0.33 6.02 11.13
CA PHE A 2 0.56 5.06 10.47
C PHE A 2 1.86 5.72 10.08
N ASP A 3 2.93 4.99 10.27
CA ASP A 3 4.26 5.39 9.83
C ASP A 3 4.75 4.35 8.83
N TRP A 4 4.69 4.71 7.56
CA TRP A 4 5.07 3.80 6.49
C TRP A 4 6.56 3.73 6.26
N SER A 5 7.35 4.50 6.99
CA SER A 5 8.78 4.59 6.73
C SER A 5 9.51 3.27 6.98
N PHE A 6 8.91 2.36 7.74
CA PHE A 6 9.52 1.05 7.98
C PHE A 6 9.00 -0.05 7.06
N CYS A 7 8.15 0.28 6.11
CA CYS A 7 7.64 -0.70 5.16
C CYS A 7 8.45 -0.61 3.88
N SER A 8 9.23 -1.65 3.59
CA SER A 8 10.12 -1.61 2.43
C SER A 8 9.40 -1.67 1.10
N ALA A 9 8.12 -2.04 1.10
CA ALA A 9 7.34 -2.14 -0.12
C ALA A 9 6.84 -0.80 -0.63
N VAL A 10 7.00 0.28 0.14
CA VAL A 10 6.48 1.58 -0.23
C VAL A 10 7.57 2.63 -0.16
N GLU A 11 7.32 3.76 -0.81
CA GLU A 11 8.24 4.89 -0.77
C GLU A 11 7.44 6.17 -0.80
N HIS A 12 8.06 7.24 -0.35
CA HIS A 12 7.41 8.54 -0.25
C HIS A 12 7.59 9.28 -1.56
N ALA A 13 6.49 9.66 -2.20
CA ALA A 13 6.52 10.31 -3.50
C ALA A 13 6.27 11.80 -3.34
N SER A 14 7.15 12.48 -2.62
CA SER A 14 6.93 13.86 -2.26
C SER A 14 6.88 14.79 -3.48
N GLU A 15 7.55 14.43 -4.55
CA GLU A 15 7.61 15.30 -5.71
C GLU A 15 6.40 15.17 -6.61
N LYS A 16 5.72 14.04 -6.56
CA LYS A 16 4.71 13.74 -7.57
C LYS A 16 3.30 13.73 -7.03
N VAL A 17 3.14 13.32 -5.78
CA VAL A 17 1.81 13.13 -5.21
C VAL A 17 1.73 13.79 -3.84
N SER A 18 2.32 14.94 -3.70
CA SER A 18 2.19 15.78 -2.51
C SER A 18 2.41 15.02 -1.21
N GLY A 19 3.47 14.23 -1.15
CA GLY A 19 3.81 13.52 0.06
C GLY A 19 3.09 12.21 0.28
N ALA A 20 2.36 11.72 -0.69
CA ALA A 20 1.67 10.44 -0.54
C ALA A 20 2.67 9.28 -0.56
N TRP A 21 2.30 8.20 0.11
CA TRP A 21 3.06 6.97 0.05
C TRP A 21 2.59 6.14 -1.13
N VAL A 22 3.52 5.64 -1.93
CA VAL A 22 3.22 4.86 -3.13
C VAL A 22 3.94 3.52 -3.04
N PHE A 23 3.48 2.56 -3.83
CA PHE A 23 4.22 1.30 -3.95
C PHE A 23 5.56 1.58 -4.60
N ARG A 24 6.62 0.98 -4.04
CA ARG A 24 7.98 1.27 -4.46
C ARG A 24 8.15 1.00 -5.95
N GLY A 25 8.75 1.94 -6.65
CA GLY A 25 8.96 1.82 -8.08
C GLY A 25 7.75 2.20 -8.93
N THR A 26 6.67 2.69 -8.32
CA THR A 26 5.47 3.08 -9.03
C THR A 26 5.02 4.46 -8.58
N ARG A 27 3.97 4.96 -9.22
CA ARG A 27 3.28 6.17 -8.79
C ARG A 27 1.91 5.84 -8.19
N ILE A 28 1.69 4.59 -7.87
CA ILE A 28 0.39 4.11 -7.42
C ILE A 28 0.31 4.27 -5.92
N PRO A 29 -0.60 5.11 -5.40
CA PRO A 29 -0.69 5.33 -3.96
C PRO A 29 -1.13 4.07 -3.24
N VAL A 30 -0.61 3.90 -2.02
CA VAL A 30 -1.03 2.78 -1.18
C VAL A 30 -2.53 2.83 -0.92
N THR A 31 -3.09 4.03 -0.80
CA THR A 31 -4.53 4.17 -0.57
C THR A 31 -5.36 3.57 -1.69
N ALA A 32 -4.82 3.53 -2.93
CA ALA A 32 -5.58 2.95 -4.04
C ALA A 32 -5.88 1.48 -3.79
N LEU A 33 -4.96 0.75 -3.14
CA LEU A 33 -5.22 -0.65 -2.80
C LEU A 33 -6.44 -0.77 -1.89
N PHE A 34 -6.43 0.01 -0.81
CA PHE A 34 -7.49 -0.12 0.19
C PHE A 34 -8.83 0.38 -0.34
N GLU A 35 -8.81 1.42 -1.18
CA GLU A 35 -10.04 1.91 -1.79
C GLU A 35 -10.65 0.86 -2.72
N ASN A 36 -9.82 0.17 -3.49
CA ASN A 36 -10.34 -0.87 -4.37
C ASN A 36 -10.86 -2.06 -3.58
N LEU A 37 -10.17 -2.44 -2.50
CA LEU A 37 -10.67 -3.53 -1.66
C LEU A 37 -11.99 -3.15 -1.00
N GLU A 38 -12.12 -1.91 -0.60
CA GLU A 38 -13.37 -1.43 -0.02
C GLU A 38 -14.53 -1.53 -1.00
N ASP A 39 -14.23 -1.33 -2.29
CA ASP A 39 -15.24 -1.42 -3.34
C ASP A 39 -15.53 -2.85 -3.77
N GLY A 40 -14.89 -3.84 -3.16
CA GLY A 40 -15.17 -5.24 -3.43
C GLY A 40 -14.19 -5.94 -4.34
N ALA A 41 -13.13 -5.25 -4.78
CA ALA A 41 -12.12 -5.88 -5.62
C ALA A 41 -11.24 -6.83 -4.81
N SER A 42 -10.75 -7.87 -5.47
CA SER A 42 -9.76 -8.75 -4.83
C SER A 42 -8.36 -8.22 -5.05
N VAL A 43 -7.40 -8.79 -4.32
CA VAL A 43 -6.00 -8.46 -4.52
C VAL A 43 -5.58 -8.77 -5.96
N ASP A 44 -6.04 -9.91 -6.48
CA ASP A 44 -5.70 -10.28 -7.86
C ASP A 44 -6.26 -9.29 -8.86
N ASP A 45 -7.47 -8.79 -8.62
CA ASP A 45 -8.04 -7.75 -9.46
C ASP A 45 -7.17 -6.50 -9.45
N PHE A 46 -6.78 -6.08 -8.25
CA PHE A 46 -5.97 -4.88 -8.11
C PHE A 46 -4.65 -5.01 -8.89
N ILE A 47 -3.99 -6.15 -8.74
CA ILE A 47 -2.71 -6.38 -9.41
C ILE A 47 -2.88 -6.37 -10.92
N SER A 48 -3.99 -6.91 -11.42
CA SER A 48 -4.22 -6.93 -12.86
C SER A 48 -4.46 -5.53 -13.42
N TRP A 49 -5.07 -4.64 -12.62
CA TRP A 49 -5.33 -3.26 -13.05
C TRP A 49 -4.12 -2.35 -12.89
N PHE A 50 -3.20 -2.70 -11.99
CA PHE A 50 -2.02 -1.89 -11.70
C PHE A 50 -0.77 -2.75 -11.85
N PRO A 51 -0.39 -3.07 -13.08
CA PRO A 51 0.67 -4.08 -13.31
C PRO A 51 2.04 -3.70 -12.78
N GLY A 52 2.25 -2.44 -12.39
CA GLY A 52 3.51 -2.07 -11.75
C GLY A 52 3.66 -2.54 -10.32
N VAL A 53 2.59 -3.02 -9.71
CA VAL A 53 2.58 -3.46 -8.32
C VAL A 53 2.62 -4.99 -8.30
N THR A 54 3.51 -5.56 -7.47
CA THR A 54 3.60 -7.01 -7.37
C THR A 54 2.75 -7.54 -6.23
N LYS A 55 2.43 -8.82 -6.30
CA LYS A 55 1.68 -9.47 -5.24
C LYS A 55 2.44 -9.43 -3.92
N GLU A 56 3.75 -9.55 -3.99
CA GLU A 56 4.58 -9.48 -2.79
C GLU A 56 4.49 -8.10 -2.13
N GLN A 57 4.46 -7.05 -2.94
CA GLN A 57 4.32 -5.70 -2.39
C GLN A 57 2.97 -5.53 -1.70
N VAL A 58 1.91 -6.02 -2.32
CA VAL A 58 0.58 -5.92 -1.72
C VAL A 58 0.53 -6.70 -0.41
N ALA A 59 1.08 -7.91 -0.39
CA ALA A 59 1.10 -8.72 0.82
C ALA A 59 1.87 -8.01 1.93
N ALA A 60 3.01 -7.41 1.60
CA ALA A 60 3.82 -6.70 2.59
C ALA A 60 3.06 -5.51 3.16
N VAL A 61 2.35 -4.77 2.32
CA VAL A 61 1.58 -3.62 2.77
C VAL A 61 0.46 -4.06 3.70
N ILE A 62 -0.26 -5.12 3.33
CA ILE A 62 -1.37 -5.60 4.14
C ILE A 62 -0.84 -6.11 5.49
N GLU A 63 0.24 -6.87 5.48
CA GLU A 63 0.82 -7.37 6.72
C GLU A 63 1.32 -6.24 7.61
N TYR A 64 1.92 -5.24 7.00
CA TYR A 64 2.39 -4.09 7.76
C TYR A 64 1.22 -3.37 8.42
N THR A 65 0.12 -3.22 7.68
CA THR A 65 -1.08 -2.57 8.20
C THR A 65 -1.64 -3.36 9.39
N ILE A 66 -1.76 -4.67 9.24
CA ILE A 66 -2.29 -5.51 10.31
C ILE A 66 -1.41 -5.43 11.55
N SER A 67 -0.10 -5.51 11.36
CA SER A 67 0.83 -5.45 12.48
C SER A 67 0.73 -4.11 13.20
N SER A 68 0.61 -3.03 12.44
CA SER A 68 0.50 -1.71 13.02
C SER A 68 -0.78 -1.56 13.85
N LEU A 69 -1.87 -2.10 13.34
CA LEU A 69 -3.14 -2.04 14.07
C LEU A 69 -3.09 -2.86 15.35
N LYS A 70 -2.49 -4.04 15.29
CA LYS A 70 -2.35 -4.87 16.49
C LYS A 70 -1.49 -4.17 17.53
N PHE A 71 -0.42 -3.55 17.08
CA PHE A 71 0.49 -2.88 18.00
C PHE A 71 -0.19 -1.71 18.67
N GLU A 72 -0.97 -0.95 17.91
CA GLU A 72 -1.66 0.21 18.45
C GLU A 72 -2.73 -0.15 19.46
N ARG A 73 -3.33 -1.31 19.28
CA ARG A 73 -4.35 -1.77 20.23
C ARG A 73 -3.76 -2.15 21.56
N GLY A 74 -2.53 -2.64 21.53
CA GLY A 74 -1.82 -3.15 22.68
C GLY A 74 -1.63 -2.18 23.75
#